data_22b3d3930bb9bcbc04c376b1191127b3
#
_entry.id   22b3d3930bb9bcbc04c376b1191127b3
#
_cell.length_a   1.000
_cell.length_b   1.000
_cell.length_c   1.000
_cell.angle_alpha   90.00
_cell.angle_beta   90.00
_cell.angle_gamma   90.00
#
_symmetry.space_group_name_H-M   'P 1'
#
loop_
_entity.id
_entity.type
_entity.pdbx_description
1 polymer ?
#
loop_
_entity_poly.entity_id
_entity_poly.type
_entity_poly.pdbx_seq_one_letter_code
_entity_poly.pdbx_strand_id
1 'polypeptide(L)'
;MAKTGKKYQEAAKLIDAAKLYSPKEAVELVKKTSVTKFNSSVEVAVRLGVNPKYADQQVRGALVLPHGTGKSKTVLVFAKGAKIQEAEAAGADYVGAEELVTKIQGGWTDFDVAVATPDMMGLVGRLGKILGPKGLMPNPKVGTVTMDVTRAVNEIKAGKIEYRTDKAGNVQTSIGKVSFTEEQLLENYITLVETLIKVKPSGAKGQYIKSVTLSTTMGPGVTVDVLKASSNK
;
A
#
# COMPACT_ATOMS: atom_id res chain seq x y z
N MET A 1 10.96 -16.33 26.30
CA MET A 1 10.78 -15.78 24.96
C MET A 1 11.28 -16.77 23.91
N ALA A 2 10.58 -16.95 22.81
CA ALA A 2 11.05 -17.80 21.70
C ALA A 2 12.36 -17.23 21.15
N LYS A 3 13.34 -18.10 20.88
CA LYS A 3 14.64 -17.69 20.28
C LYS A 3 14.38 -17.34 18.80
N THR A 4 14.83 -16.15 18.37
CA THR A 4 14.84 -15.76 16.96
C THR A 4 15.77 -16.66 16.15
N GLY A 5 15.44 -16.90 14.87
CA GLY A 5 16.25 -17.74 13.99
C GLY A 5 17.68 -17.20 13.78
N LYS A 6 18.65 -18.09 13.55
CA LYS A 6 20.08 -17.72 13.39
C LYS A 6 20.29 -16.65 12.32
N LYS A 7 19.69 -16.80 11.14
CA LYS A 7 19.81 -15.81 10.04
C LYS A 7 19.30 -14.44 10.42
N TYR A 8 18.16 -14.36 11.16
CA TYR A 8 17.66 -13.09 11.66
C TYR A 8 18.62 -12.44 12.65
N GLN A 9 19.22 -13.24 13.56
CA GLN A 9 20.20 -12.72 14.52
C GLN A 9 21.46 -12.20 13.83
N GLU A 10 21.93 -12.86 12.78
CA GLU A 10 23.05 -12.39 11.94
C GLU A 10 22.72 -11.08 11.24
N ALA A 11 21.54 -10.98 10.61
CA ALA A 11 21.08 -9.76 9.98
C ALA A 11 20.88 -8.61 10.98
N ALA A 12 20.33 -8.90 12.17
CA ALA A 12 20.12 -7.89 13.21
C ALA A 12 21.44 -7.31 13.78
N LYS A 13 22.55 -8.06 13.75
CA LYS A 13 23.86 -7.56 14.17
C LYS A 13 24.42 -6.47 13.24
N LEU A 14 23.94 -6.39 12.00
CA LEU A 14 24.35 -5.37 11.04
C LEU A 14 23.66 -4.02 11.28
N ILE A 15 22.63 -3.99 12.14
CA ILE A 15 21.82 -2.81 12.41
C ILE A 15 22.05 -2.39 13.86
N ASP A 16 22.46 -1.15 14.06
CA ASP A 16 22.45 -0.53 15.38
C ASP A 16 21.06 0.02 15.68
N ALA A 17 20.39 -0.57 16.66
CA ALA A 17 19.03 -0.19 17.05
C ALA A 17 18.94 1.22 17.66
N ALA A 18 20.05 1.79 18.15
CA ALA A 18 20.09 3.13 18.70
C ALA A 18 20.35 4.22 17.64
N LYS A 19 20.84 3.83 16.46
CA LYS A 19 21.16 4.77 15.37
C LYS A 19 19.93 5.05 14.50
N LEU A 20 19.73 6.32 14.19
CA LEU A 20 18.80 6.76 13.14
C LEU A 20 19.57 6.89 11.82
N TYR A 21 19.13 6.17 10.81
CA TYR A 21 19.78 6.10 9.51
C TYR A 21 19.20 7.11 8.54
N SER A 22 20.01 7.61 7.60
CA SER A 22 19.50 8.36 6.47
C SER A 22 18.65 7.45 5.56
N PRO A 23 17.71 7.98 4.77
CA PRO A 23 16.88 7.16 3.87
C PRO A 23 17.70 6.26 2.95
N LYS A 24 18.79 6.79 2.39
CA LYS A 24 19.70 6.05 1.52
C LYS A 24 20.40 4.89 2.24
N GLU A 25 21.03 5.17 3.39
CA GLU A 25 21.65 4.12 4.22
C GLU A 25 20.65 3.06 4.67
N ALA A 26 19.43 3.48 5.02
CA ALA A 26 18.37 2.56 5.44
C ALA A 26 17.94 1.61 4.32
N VAL A 27 17.79 2.10 3.08
CA VAL A 27 17.46 1.28 1.91
C VAL A 27 18.57 0.26 1.62
N GLU A 28 19.84 0.69 1.65
CA GLU A 28 21.00 -0.21 1.47
C GLU A 28 21.01 -1.32 2.54
N LEU A 29 20.83 -0.94 3.82
CA LEU A 29 20.81 -1.89 4.93
C LEU A 29 19.65 -2.88 4.83
N VAL A 30 18.46 -2.43 4.49
CA VAL A 30 17.28 -3.29 4.31
C VAL A 30 17.52 -4.34 3.21
N LYS A 31 18.17 -3.98 2.10
CA LYS A 31 18.56 -4.94 1.05
C LYS A 31 19.61 -5.94 1.55
N LYS A 32 20.65 -5.47 2.26
CA LYS A 32 21.73 -6.32 2.81
C LYS A 32 21.23 -7.27 3.91
N THR A 33 20.20 -6.88 4.66
CA THR A 33 19.64 -7.67 5.77
C THR A 33 18.48 -8.58 5.34
N SER A 34 18.22 -8.71 4.05
CA SER A 34 17.23 -9.66 3.53
C SER A 34 17.69 -11.10 3.77
N VAL A 35 16.94 -11.84 4.59
CA VAL A 35 17.28 -13.21 4.99
C VAL A 35 16.61 -14.29 4.14
N THR A 36 15.69 -13.89 3.25
CA THR A 36 14.86 -14.81 2.46
C THR A 36 15.54 -15.24 1.18
N LYS A 37 15.18 -16.45 0.69
CA LYS A 37 15.60 -16.94 -0.63
C LYS A 37 14.68 -16.48 -1.76
N PHE A 38 13.47 -16.03 -1.44
CA PHE A 38 12.51 -15.49 -2.40
C PHE A 38 12.64 -13.96 -2.49
N ASN A 39 12.14 -13.38 -3.57
CA ASN A 39 12.12 -11.93 -3.77
C ASN A 39 11.12 -11.27 -2.79
N SER A 40 11.60 -10.92 -1.60
CA SER A 40 10.77 -10.35 -0.53
C SER A 40 10.33 -8.92 -0.85
N SER A 41 9.22 -8.51 -0.25
CA SER A 41 8.77 -7.12 -0.32
C SER A 41 9.59 -6.26 0.63
N VAL A 42 9.84 -5.02 0.22
CA VAL A 42 10.35 -3.95 1.10
C VAL A 42 9.15 -3.15 1.58
N GLU A 43 8.99 -3.05 2.88
CA GLU A 43 7.84 -2.46 3.56
C GLU A 43 8.27 -1.28 4.40
N VAL A 44 7.38 -0.29 4.46
CA VAL A 44 7.54 0.92 5.28
C VAL A 44 6.44 0.93 6.33
N ALA A 45 6.82 1.13 7.57
CA ALA A 45 5.93 1.42 8.67
C ALA A 45 6.17 2.86 9.15
N VAL A 46 5.16 3.71 9.02
CA VAL A 46 5.20 5.10 9.46
C VAL A 46 4.26 5.29 10.63
N ARG A 47 4.79 5.69 11.78
CA ARG A 47 3.98 6.05 12.93
C ARG A 47 3.61 7.52 12.86
N LEU A 48 2.31 7.78 12.76
CA LEU A 48 1.76 9.14 12.69
C LEU A 48 1.31 9.63 14.06
N GLY A 49 1.39 10.94 14.28
CA GLY A 49 0.88 11.62 15.47
C GLY A 49 -0.60 11.96 15.36
N VAL A 50 -1.41 10.99 14.95
CA VAL A 50 -2.87 11.13 14.80
C VAL A 50 -3.60 10.22 15.80
N ASN A 51 -4.86 10.55 16.10
CA ASN A 51 -5.74 9.70 16.88
C ASN A 51 -6.82 9.09 15.96
N PRO A 52 -6.67 7.81 15.56
CA PRO A 52 -7.59 7.18 14.61
C PRO A 52 -9.02 6.98 15.11
N LYS A 53 -9.28 7.24 16.39
CA LYS A 53 -10.64 7.22 16.96
C LYS A 53 -11.52 8.34 16.38
N TYR A 54 -10.90 9.46 16.00
CA TYR A 54 -11.59 10.59 15.39
C TYR A 54 -11.61 10.45 13.88
N ALA A 55 -12.77 10.60 13.27
CA ALA A 55 -12.96 10.42 11.83
C ALA A 55 -12.18 11.44 10.99
N ASP A 56 -11.98 12.66 11.52
CA ASP A 56 -11.20 13.76 10.92
C ASP A 56 -9.68 13.50 10.96
N GLN A 57 -9.20 12.62 11.84
CA GLN A 57 -7.79 12.27 11.95
C GLN A 57 -7.43 10.93 11.29
N GLN A 58 -8.39 10.26 10.67
CA GLN A 58 -8.13 9.06 9.91
C GLN A 58 -7.47 9.41 8.56
N VAL A 59 -6.21 9.02 8.37
CA VAL A 59 -5.50 9.18 7.12
C VAL A 59 -5.73 7.94 6.26
N ARG A 60 -6.38 8.13 5.12
CA ARG A 60 -6.63 7.09 4.11
C ARG A 60 -6.55 7.68 2.72
N GLY A 61 -5.87 7.01 1.81
CA GLY A 61 -5.78 7.44 0.42
C GLY A 61 -5.13 6.40 -0.45
N ALA A 62 -4.84 6.80 -1.67
CA ALA A 62 -4.09 6.01 -2.62
C ALA A 62 -2.96 6.85 -3.24
N LEU A 63 -1.93 6.17 -3.66
CA LEU A 63 -0.74 6.75 -4.27
C LEU A 63 -0.26 5.83 -5.40
N VAL A 64 0.09 6.40 -6.54
CA VAL A 64 0.80 5.69 -7.60
C VAL A 64 2.29 5.86 -7.37
N LEU A 65 2.99 4.73 -7.18
CA LEU A 65 4.44 4.75 -7.01
C LEU A 65 5.13 4.90 -8.37
N PRO A 66 6.20 5.73 -8.49
CA PRO A 66 6.92 5.93 -9.75
C PRO A 66 7.40 4.64 -10.40
N HIS A 67 7.91 3.70 -9.59
CA HIS A 67 8.43 2.41 -10.05
C HIS A 67 7.51 1.24 -9.75
N GLY A 68 6.26 1.52 -9.32
CA GLY A 68 5.31 0.49 -8.93
C GLY A 68 5.74 -0.31 -7.69
N THR A 69 5.08 -1.44 -7.47
CA THR A 69 5.34 -2.33 -6.31
C THR A 69 6.09 -3.62 -6.69
N GLY A 70 6.32 -3.87 -7.99
CA GLY A 70 6.89 -5.14 -8.49
C GLY A 70 5.94 -6.33 -8.34
N LYS A 71 4.63 -6.08 -8.20
CA LYS A 71 3.57 -7.09 -8.24
C LYS A 71 2.60 -6.73 -9.35
N SER A 72 2.27 -7.67 -10.23
CA SER A 72 1.11 -7.57 -11.12
C SER A 72 -0.16 -7.81 -10.28
N LYS A 73 -1.13 -6.91 -10.37
CA LYS A 73 -2.41 -7.04 -9.67
C LYS A 73 -3.49 -7.46 -10.65
N THR A 74 -4.29 -8.43 -10.26
CA THR A 74 -5.52 -8.79 -10.96
C THR A 74 -6.62 -7.78 -10.62
N VAL A 75 -7.18 -7.16 -11.66
CA VAL A 75 -8.17 -6.09 -11.54
C VAL A 75 -9.53 -6.58 -11.98
N LEU A 76 -10.50 -6.48 -11.08
CA LEU A 76 -11.91 -6.75 -11.37
C LEU A 76 -12.65 -5.42 -11.49
N VAL A 77 -13.49 -5.29 -12.52
CA VAL A 77 -14.26 -4.08 -12.79
C VAL A 77 -15.75 -4.37 -12.81
N PHE A 78 -16.49 -3.68 -11.96
CA PHE A 78 -17.96 -3.66 -11.99
C PHE A 78 -18.42 -2.49 -12.85
N ALA A 79 -18.91 -2.79 -14.05
CA ALA A 79 -19.41 -1.78 -14.99
C ALA A 79 -20.63 -2.29 -15.76
N LYS A 80 -21.39 -1.36 -16.37
CA LYS A 80 -22.51 -1.65 -17.28
C LYS A 80 -22.35 -0.95 -18.63
N GLY A 81 -22.91 -1.56 -19.68
CA GLY A 81 -22.97 -0.98 -21.02
C GLY A 81 -21.59 -0.68 -21.63
N ALA A 82 -21.42 0.50 -22.20
CA ALA A 82 -20.17 0.91 -22.87
C ALA A 82 -18.93 0.87 -21.96
N LYS A 83 -19.10 1.03 -20.64
CA LYS A 83 -17.98 0.98 -19.68
C LYS A 83 -17.34 -0.39 -19.55
N ILE A 84 -18.03 -1.47 -19.96
CA ILE A 84 -17.47 -2.81 -20.04
C ILE A 84 -16.35 -2.83 -21.09
N GLN A 85 -16.63 -2.32 -22.30
CA GLN A 85 -15.66 -2.29 -23.39
C GLN A 85 -14.45 -1.40 -23.05
N GLU A 86 -14.68 -0.25 -22.39
CA GLU A 86 -13.62 0.61 -21.92
C GLU A 86 -12.70 -0.11 -20.90
N ALA A 87 -13.29 -0.89 -19.98
CA ALA A 87 -12.54 -1.65 -18.97
C ALA A 87 -11.72 -2.79 -19.60
N GLU A 88 -12.29 -3.50 -20.56
CA GLU A 88 -11.60 -4.55 -21.32
C GLU A 88 -10.45 -3.96 -22.14
N ALA A 89 -10.68 -2.85 -22.84
CA ALA A 89 -9.64 -2.14 -23.61
C ALA A 89 -8.51 -1.62 -22.71
N ALA A 90 -8.81 -1.22 -21.46
CA ALA A 90 -7.81 -0.84 -20.46
C ALA A 90 -7.05 -2.04 -19.88
N GLY A 91 -7.45 -3.27 -20.22
CA GLY A 91 -6.80 -4.50 -19.80
C GLY A 91 -7.22 -4.99 -18.41
N ALA A 92 -8.46 -4.72 -17.97
CA ALA A 92 -8.99 -5.35 -16.76
C ALA A 92 -9.08 -6.87 -16.95
N ASP A 93 -8.77 -7.63 -15.88
CA ASP A 93 -8.74 -9.10 -15.96
C ASP A 93 -10.14 -9.70 -15.88
N TYR A 94 -11.03 -9.07 -15.12
CA TYR A 94 -12.43 -9.48 -14.98
C TYR A 94 -13.32 -8.25 -15.10
N VAL A 95 -14.26 -8.30 -16.03
CA VAL A 95 -15.23 -7.22 -16.25
C VAL A 95 -16.64 -7.80 -16.28
N GLY A 96 -17.58 -7.14 -15.62
CA GLY A 96 -18.97 -7.58 -15.63
C GLY A 96 -19.85 -6.84 -14.63
N ALA A 97 -21.11 -7.27 -14.55
CA ALA A 97 -22.11 -6.65 -13.70
C ALA A 97 -22.65 -7.66 -12.65
N GLU A 98 -23.87 -8.11 -12.81
CA GLU A 98 -24.58 -8.97 -11.84
C GLU A 98 -23.98 -10.39 -11.77
N GLU A 99 -23.39 -10.86 -12.86
CA GLU A 99 -22.73 -12.15 -12.94
C GLU A 99 -21.56 -12.27 -11.95
N LEU A 100 -20.74 -11.21 -11.88
CA LEU A 100 -19.62 -11.16 -10.93
C LEU A 100 -20.12 -11.08 -9.47
N VAL A 101 -21.23 -10.38 -9.23
CA VAL A 101 -21.84 -10.33 -7.91
C VAL A 101 -22.25 -11.74 -7.45
N THR A 102 -22.88 -12.52 -8.33
CA THR A 102 -23.29 -13.89 -8.06
C THR A 102 -22.09 -14.81 -7.80
N LYS A 103 -21.02 -14.68 -8.60
CA LYS A 103 -19.77 -15.45 -8.40
C LYS A 103 -19.14 -15.15 -7.03
N ILE A 104 -19.07 -13.88 -6.65
CA ILE A 104 -18.48 -13.47 -5.38
C ILE A 104 -19.36 -13.92 -4.20
N GLN A 105 -20.68 -13.91 -4.32
CA GLN A 105 -21.57 -14.50 -3.32
C GLN A 105 -21.34 -16.00 -3.14
N GLY A 106 -20.98 -16.70 -4.21
CA GLY A 106 -20.54 -18.10 -4.19
C GLY A 106 -19.15 -18.32 -3.56
N GLY A 107 -18.47 -17.25 -3.10
CA GLY A 107 -17.17 -17.34 -2.41
C GLY A 107 -15.94 -17.07 -3.27
N TRP A 108 -16.11 -16.84 -4.57
CA TRP A 108 -14.98 -16.52 -5.45
C TRP A 108 -14.43 -15.12 -5.16
N THR A 109 -13.12 -15.01 -4.93
CA THR A 109 -12.44 -13.74 -4.62
C THR A 109 -11.01 -13.74 -5.18
N ASP A 110 -10.78 -14.35 -6.34
CA ASP A 110 -9.44 -14.48 -6.96
C ASP A 110 -9.08 -13.23 -7.76
N PHE A 111 -9.08 -12.08 -7.10
CA PHE A 111 -8.65 -10.79 -7.61
C PHE A 111 -8.04 -9.96 -6.48
N ASP A 112 -7.15 -9.03 -6.85
CA ASP A 112 -6.42 -8.19 -5.88
C ASP A 112 -7.11 -6.84 -5.64
N VAL A 113 -7.74 -6.28 -6.65
CA VAL A 113 -8.40 -4.97 -6.58
C VAL A 113 -9.73 -5.00 -7.33
N ALA A 114 -10.76 -4.44 -6.70
CA ALA A 114 -12.04 -4.21 -7.35
C ALA A 114 -12.25 -2.72 -7.63
N VAL A 115 -12.62 -2.41 -8.86
CA VAL A 115 -13.06 -1.08 -9.33
C VAL A 115 -14.55 -1.14 -9.62
N ALA A 116 -15.29 -0.10 -9.30
CA ALA A 116 -16.70 -0.03 -9.57
C ALA A 116 -17.10 1.34 -10.13
N THR A 117 -18.02 1.35 -11.07
CA THR A 117 -18.72 2.60 -11.41
C THR A 117 -19.70 2.96 -10.29
N PRO A 118 -19.99 4.25 -10.05
CA PRO A 118 -20.91 4.68 -9.00
C PRO A 118 -22.30 4.00 -9.11
N ASP A 119 -22.77 3.77 -10.33
CA ASP A 119 -24.06 3.13 -10.61
C ASP A 119 -24.13 1.69 -10.09
N MET A 120 -22.99 0.98 -10.09
CA MET A 120 -22.89 -0.40 -9.63
C MET A 120 -22.74 -0.53 -8.12
N MET A 121 -22.45 0.58 -7.40
CA MET A 121 -22.21 0.54 -5.96
C MET A 121 -23.43 0.03 -5.15
N GLY A 122 -24.65 0.21 -5.64
CA GLY A 122 -25.84 -0.35 -5.02
C GLY A 122 -25.85 -1.88 -5.00
N LEU A 123 -25.35 -2.52 -6.05
CA LEU A 123 -25.20 -3.98 -6.14
C LEU A 123 -23.97 -4.46 -5.36
N VAL A 124 -22.83 -3.79 -5.55
CA VAL A 124 -21.57 -4.11 -4.87
C VAL A 124 -21.69 -3.94 -3.35
N GLY A 125 -22.53 -3.02 -2.87
CA GLY A 125 -22.82 -2.82 -1.45
C GLY A 125 -23.32 -4.08 -0.75
N ARG A 126 -24.07 -4.95 -1.45
CA ARG A 126 -24.54 -6.25 -0.93
C ARG A 126 -23.39 -7.22 -0.64
N LEU A 127 -22.24 -7.05 -1.33
CA LEU A 127 -21.03 -7.84 -1.13
C LEU A 127 -20.15 -7.34 0.03
N GLY A 128 -20.55 -6.26 0.69
CA GLY A 128 -19.76 -5.63 1.77
C GLY A 128 -19.37 -6.58 2.89
N LYS A 129 -20.22 -7.58 3.22
CA LYS A 129 -19.92 -8.61 4.23
C LYS A 129 -18.80 -9.57 3.81
N ILE A 130 -18.59 -9.77 2.49
CA ILE A 130 -17.57 -10.65 1.92
C ILE A 130 -16.29 -9.86 1.60
N LEU A 131 -16.42 -8.74 0.88
CA LEU A 131 -15.31 -7.95 0.38
C LEU A 131 -14.70 -7.04 1.47
N GLY A 132 -15.52 -6.59 2.43
CA GLY A 132 -15.08 -5.69 3.51
C GLY A 132 -13.95 -6.26 4.37
N PRO A 133 -14.13 -7.45 4.99
CA PRO A 133 -13.08 -8.08 5.80
C PRO A 133 -11.79 -8.39 5.04
N LYS A 134 -11.90 -8.67 3.72
CA LYS A 134 -10.76 -8.95 2.84
C LYS A 134 -10.06 -7.67 2.33
N GLY A 135 -10.62 -6.48 2.58
CA GLY A 135 -10.09 -5.21 2.07
C GLY A 135 -10.28 -4.98 0.58
N LEU A 136 -11.14 -5.78 -0.09
CA LEU A 136 -11.40 -5.73 -1.53
C LEU A 136 -12.56 -4.81 -1.91
N MET A 137 -13.20 -4.16 -0.94
CA MET A 137 -14.36 -3.30 -1.18
C MET A 137 -13.97 -2.00 -1.89
N PRO A 138 -14.54 -1.68 -3.06
CA PRO A 138 -14.29 -0.40 -3.74
C PRO A 138 -14.63 0.80 -2.84
N ASN A 139 -13.80 1.85 -2.90
CA ASN A 139 -13.98 3.03 -2.07
C ASN A 139 -13.65 4.32 -2.85
N PRO A 140 -14.53 5.35 -2.81
CA PRO A 140 -14.29 6.63 -3.48
C PRO A 140 -13.02 7.34 -3.00
N LYS A 141 -12.67 7.26 -1.70
CA LYS A 141 -11.47 7.90 -1.13
C LYS A 141 -10.16 7.35 -1.68
N VAL A 142 -10.17 6.13 -2.18
CA VAL A 142 -9.01 5.45 -2.81
C VAL A 142 -9.04 5.61 -4.33
N GLY A 143 -10.15 6.15 -4.87
CA GLY A 143 -10.36 6.31 -6.31
C GLY A 143 -10.59 4.97 -7.03
N THR A 144 -11.14 3.97 -6.32
CA THR A 144 -11.60 2.70 -6.91
C THR A 144 -13.10 2.73 -7.24
N VAL A 145 -13.80 3.82 -6.90
CA VAL A 145 -15.15 4.13 -7.37
C VAL A 145 -15.06 5.35 -8.25
N THR A 146 -15.17 5.17 -9.56
CA THR A 146 -14.99 6.24 -10.54
C THR A 146 -15.76 5.96 -11.84
N MET A 147 -16.12 7.03 -12.56
CA MET A 147 -16.64 6.93 -13.93
C MET A 147 -15.53 6.71 -14.96
N ASP A 148 -14.30 7.13 -14.67
CA ASP A 148 -13.13 6.93 -15.52
C ASP A 148 -12.44 5.61 -15.17
N VAL A 149 -13.00 4.53 -15.72
CA VAL A 149 -12.54 3.16 -15.48
C VAL A 149 -11.16 2.93 -16.09
N THR A 150 -10.91 3.46 -17.28
CA THR A 150 -9.64 3.31 -18.01
C THR A 150 -8.47 3.83 -17.20
N ARG A 151 -8.60 5.04 -16.67
CA ARG A 151 -7.58 5.65 -15.83
C ARG A 151 -7.36 4.84 -14.55
N ALA A 152 -8.42 4.42 -13.88
CA ALA A 152 -8.32 3.65 -12.64
C ALA A 152 -7.59 2.31 -12.85
N VAL A 153 -7.91 1.57 -13.91
CA VAL A 153 -7.24 0.30 -14.24
C VAL A 153 -5.77 0.52 -14.54
N ASN A 154 -5.43 1.54 -15.36
CA ASN A 154 -4.04 1.86 -15.69
C ASN A 154 -3.23 2.26 -14.44
N GLU A 155 -3.78 3.10 -13.56
CA GLU A 155 -3.11 3.48 -12.30
C GLU A 155 -2.87 2.26 -11.40
N ILE A 156 -3.83 1.33 -11.28
CA ILE A 156 -3.68 0.12 -10.48
C ILE A 156 -2.59 -0.78 -11.06
N LYS A 157 -2.56 -0.96 -12.37
CA LYS A 157 -1.53 -1.75 -13.07
C LYS A 157 -0.15 -1.08 -13.03
N ALA A 158 -0.10 0.26 -13.01
CA ALA A 158 1.14 1.02 -12.80
C ALA A 158 1.69 0.91 -11.36
N GLY A 159 0.96 0.28 -10.43
CA GLY A 159 1.43 0.06 -9.07
C GLY A 159 0.82 1.02 -8.04
N LYS A 160 -0.45 1.40 -8.22
CA LYS A 160 -1.20 2.13 -7.20
C LYS A 160 -1.28 1.33 -5.91
N ILE A 161 -0.89 1.96 -4.81
CA ILE A 161 -1.00 1.43 -3.45
C ILE A 161 -2.08 2.18 -2.67
N GLU A 162 -2.76 1.47 -1.79
CA GLU A 162 -3.63 2.05 -0.79
C GLU A 162 -2.88 2.18 0.53
N TYR A 163 -3.07 3.29 1.23
CA TYR A 163 -2.59 3.46 2.60
C TYR A 163 -3.74 3.85 3.51
N ARG A 164 -3.71 3.31 4.72
CA ARG A 164 -4.71 3.56 5.75
C ARG A 164 -4.06 3.48 7.12
N THR A 165 -4.42 4.41 8.02
CA THR A 165 -4.01 4.32 9.42
C THR A 165 -4.68 3.15 10.12
N ASP A 166 -3.92 2.39 10.88
CA ASP A 166 -4.40 1.37 11.80
C ASP A 166 -4.95 2.00 13.11
N LYS A 167 -5.41 1.16 14.04
CA LYS A 167 -5.95 1.62 15.34
C LYS A 167 -4.90 2.30 16.23
N ALA A 168 -3.62 2.10 15.96
CA ALA A 168 -2.50 2.69 16.70
C ALA A 168 -1.94 3.96 16.03
N GLY A 169 -2.49 4.37 14.86
CA GLY A 169 -2.04 5.52 14.09
C GLY A 169 -0.83 5.22 13.19
N ASN A 170 -0.56 3.95 12.88
CA ASN A 170 0.50 3.57 11.95
C ASN A 170 -0.06 3.43 10.53
N VAL A 171 0.74 3.77 9.55
CA VAL A 171 0.55 3.45 8.13
C VAL A 171 1.59 2.44 7.73
N GLN A 172 1.16 1.31 7.18
CA GLN A 172 2.03 0.23 6.72
C GLN A 172 1.73 -0.06 5.26
N THR A 173 2.78 -0.04 4.42
CA THR A 173 2.65 -0.31 3.00
C THR A 173 3.94 -0.82 2.38
N SER A 174 3.83 -1.52 1.26
CA SER A 174 4.98 -2.00 0.49
C SER A 174 5.40 -0.95 -0.53
N ILE A 175 6.72 -0.65 -0.59
CA ILE A 175 7.30 0.30 -1.55
C ILE A 175 8.02 -0.37 -2.71
N GLY A 176 8.14 -1.69 -2.71
CA GLY A 176 8.77 -2.43 -3.79
C GLY A 176 9.23 -3.81 -3.37
N LYS A 177 10.15 -4.37 -4.15
CA LYS A 177 10.80 -5.66 -3.94
C LYS A 177 12.30 -5.49 -3.70
N VAL A 178 12.93 -6.45 -3.04
CA VAL A 178 14.39 -6.46 -2.83
C VAL A 178 15.15 -6.48 -4.17
N SER A 179 14.54 -6.97 -5.24
CA SER A 179 15.11 -6.94 -6.60
C SER A 179 15.21 -5.54 -7.22
N PHE A 180 14.49 -4.55 -6.68
CA PHE A 180 14.58 -3.17 -7.16
C PHE A 180 15.95 -2.56 -6.87
N THR A 181 16.36 -1.57 -7.66
CA THR A 181 17.56 -0.79 -7.38
C THR A 181 17.36 0.04 -6.11
N GLU A 182 18.45 0.50 -5.50
CA GLU A 182 18.38 1.36 -4.31
C GLU A 182 17.72 2.71 -4.65
N GLU A 183 17.99 3.24 -5.84
CA GLU A 183 17.40 4.48 -6.34
C GLU A 183 15.89 4.36 -6.50
N GLN A 184 15.40 3.26 -7.11
CA GLN A 184 13.97 3.01 -7.28
C GLN A 184 13.22 2.90 -5.94
N LEU A 185 13.80 2.21 -4.96
CA LEU A 185 13.22 2.09 -3.63
C LEU A 185 13.23 3.43 -2.90
N LEU A 186 14.30 4.22 -3.06
CA LEU A 186 14.42 5.55 -2.46
C LEU A 186 13.39 6.52 -3.04
N GLU A 187 13.19 6.55 -4.34
CA GLU A 187 12.19 7.40 -4.99
C GLU A 187 10.76 7.03 -4.58
N ASN A 188 10.46 5.72 -4.55
CA ASN A 188 9.16 5.25 -4.05
C ASN A 188 8.94 5.63 -2.58
N TYR A 189 9.98 5.50 -1.75
CA TYR A 189 9.94 5.88 -0.34
C TYR A 189 9.66 7.38 -0.15
N ILE A 190 10.42 8.24 -0.86
CA ILE A 190 10.26 9.70 -0.79
C ILE A 190 8.85 10.11 -1.21
N THR A 191 8.38 9.57 -2.35
CA THR A 191 7.03 9.86 -2.86
C THR A 191 5.95 9.49 -1.84
N LEU A 192 6.11 8.37 -1.12
CA LEU A 192 5.19 7.98 -0.05
C LEU A 192 5.22 8.97 1.12
N VAL A 193 6.42 9.30 1.62
CA VAL A 193 6.57 10.19 2.78
C VAL A 193 6.06 11.59 2.47
N GLU A 194 6.39 12.15 1.30
CA GLU A 194 5.87 13.45 0.87
C GLU A 194 4.34 13.47 0.76
N THR A 195 3.76 12.40 0.21
CA THR A 195 2.30 12.27 0.13
C THR A 195 1.67 12.24 1.51
N LEU A 196 2.25 11.49 2.46
CA LEU A 196 1.77 11.47 3.83
C LEU A 196 1.86 12.86 4.50
N ILE A 197 2.93 13.61 4.25
CA ILE A 197 3.09 14.98 4.76
C ILE A 197 2.02 15.92 4.17
N LYS A 198 1.76 15.83 2.86
CA LYS A 198 0.74 16.64 2.17
C LYS A 198 -0.68 16.38 2.67
N VAL A 199 -0.98 15.16 3.09
CA VAL A 199 -2.32 14.73 3.57
C VAL A 199 -2.46 14.91 5.10
N LYS A 200 -1.55 15.62 5.75
CA LYS A 200 -1.63 15.86 7.20
C LYS A 200 -2.99 16.46 7.58
N PRO A 201 -3.78 15.81 8.47
CA PRO A 201 -5.05 16.37 8.93
C PRO A 201 -4.84 17.64 9.74
N SER A 202 -5.75 18.61 9.61
CA SER A 202 -5.71 19.86 10.40
C SER A 202 -5.83 19.63 11.91
N GLY A 203 -6.52 18.54 12.31
CA GLY A 203 -6.66 18.14 13.70
C GLY A 203 -5.39 17.50 14.31
N ALA A 204 -4.36 17.17 13.51
CA ALA A 204 -3.12 16.60 14.02
C ALA A 204 -2.20 17.69 14.59
N LYS A 205 -2.15 17.79 15.93
CA LYS A 205 -1.29 18.73 16.66
C LYS A 205 0.08 18.11 16.95
N GLY A 206 1.12 18.94 16.94
CA GLY A 206 2.50 18.54 17.27
C GLY A 206 3.19 17.79 16.12
N GLN A 207 4.14 16.89 16.49
CA GLN A 207 4.92 16.12 15.53
C GLN A 207 4.04 15.09 14.80
N TYR A 208 3.90 15.26 13.49
CA TYR A 208 3.03 14.42 12.67
C TYR A 208 3.65 13.06 12.35
N ILE A 209 4.89 13.01 11.85
CA ILE A 209 5.62 11.76 11.66
C ILE A 209 6.47 11.53 12.92
N LYS A 210 6.15 10.48 13.69
CA LYS A 210 6.87 10.14 14.93
C LYS A 210 8.05 9.22 14.69
N SER A 211 7.87 8.21 13.86
CA SER A 211 8.94 7.29 13.46
C SER A 211 8.65 6.69 12.09
N VAL A 212 9.70 6.35 11.38
CA VAL A 212 9.67 5.65 10.11
C VAL A 212 10.61 4.46 10.22
N THR A 213 10.13 3.28 9.82
CA THR A 213 10.92 2.05 9.85
C THR A 213 10.78 1.34 8.52
N LEU A 214 11.89 0.94 7.93
CA LEU A 214 11.96 0.11 6.73
C LEU A 214 12.27 -1.33 7.15
N SER A 215 11.66 -2.31 6.49
CA SER A 215 11.96 -3.72 6.72
C SER A 215 11.72 -4.54 5.45
N THR A 216 12.36 -5.70 5.36
CA THR A 216 11.94 -6.76 4.42
C THR A 216 10.96 -7.69 5.10
N THR A 217 10.20 -8.49 4.34
CA THR A 217 9.13 -9.40 4.83
C THR A 217 9.54 -10.21 6.07
N MET A 218 10.79 -10.68 6.14
CA MET A 218 11.30 -11.49 7.26
C MET A 218 12.56 -10.88 7.91
N GLY A 219 12.95 -9.68 7.51
CA GLY A 219 14.14 -8.99 7.99
C GLY A 219 13.90 -8.15 9.24
N PRO A 220 14.98 -7.70 9.87
CA PRO A 220 14.90 -6.73 10.96
C PRO A 220 14.49 -5.34 10.45
N GLY A 221 13.89 -4.54 11.33
CA GLY A 221 13.52 -3.16 11.02
C GLY A 221 14.69 -2.20 11.12
N VAL A 222 14.82 -1.30 10.15
CA VAL A 222 15.80 -0.21 10.12
C VAL A 222 15.07 1.11 10.35
N THR A 223 15.42 1.82 11.41
CA THR A 223 14.78 3.09 11.78
C THR A 223 15.41 4.25 11.00
N VAL A 224 14.56 5.02 10.33
CA VAL A 224 14.97 6.18 9.52
C VAL A 224 14.87 7.46 10.34
N ASP A 225 15.81 8.39 10.15
CA ASP A 225 15.77 9.72 10.73
C ASP A 225 14.59 10.52 10.14
N VAL A 226 13.65 10.88 11.01
CA VAL A 226 12.42 11.60 10.62
C VAL A 226 12.74 12.99 10.05
N LEU A 227 13.79 13.66 10.54
CA LEU A 227 14.19 14.98 10.06
C LEU A 227 14.71 14.94 8.62
N LYS A 228 15.29 13.82 8.22
CA LYS A 228 15.79 13.57 6.87
C LYS A 228 14.85 12.72 6.02
N ALA A 229 13.69 12.31 6.56
CA ALA A 229 12.81 11.33 5.94
C ALA A 229 12.31 11.73 4.54
N SER A 230 12.22 13.04 4.24
CA SER A 230 11.81 13.57 2.94
C SER A 230 12.97 14.14 2.12
N SER A 231 14.23 13.98 2.54
CA SER A 231 15.39 14.55 1.85
C SER A 231 16.19 13.50 1.09
N ASN A 232 16.59 13.84 -0.13
CA ASN A 232 17.51 13.05 -0.96
C ASN A 232 18.99 13.14 -0.50
N LYS A 233 19.27 13.80 0.62
CA LYS A 233 20.64 14.05 1.11
C LYS A 233 21.05 13.04 2.16
#